data_a2a6e103c7b163e9b785bcfb91abb1ae
#
_entry.id   a2a6e103c7b163e9b785bcfb91abb1ae
#
_cell.length_a   1.000
_cell.length_b   1.000
_cell.length_c   1.000
_cell.angle_alpha   90.00
_cell.angle_beta   90.00
_cell.angle_gamma   90.00
#
_symmetry.space_group_name_H-M   'P 1'
#
loop_
_entity.id
_entity.type
_entity.pdbx_description
1 polymer ?
#
loop_
_entity_poly.entity_id
_entity_poly.type
_entity_poly.pdbx_seq_one_letter_code
_entity_poly.pdbx_strand_id
1 'polypeptide(L)'
;MRARHLKIALALALSACTRASPTAPPAPVLPTIASPDQISASPFPATRTPPPPADCPETDPSLQADFQRLVDQYGLEPEDELVLDFLNAGGRPEAALDALRSLDWPGGQIQSEIADVTGDGVPEMLLGLDDLYFLSCESGEFNTVDVVSHENGPVRVEAIQDMNLDGFPEIVTAIPVVGEDLVKVFSWDGAGFRNLVYDEQTGWDSAQAKEGLRVRDVNGDGTLELLVDNTPPGPREANFDAACWVPAHVTTDTFAWDGEQFTFSGQDFAPPAYRFEAARDGDALALQGRYEEARGRYLQVINDESLDGWSDDMRDYLLETEFGLDTYGFPITSPPEPLPEERVNLSAYATYRLMVLGVLNGDLEGAKDQFQSLQRRADDDTAWHLFSGLANEFWLEYQASHDIGTACSRAAAFVDSSPVYLEEVFWAVDQGTCDVSHVARDICPFE
;
A
#
# COMPACT_ATOMS: atom_id res chain seq x y z
N MET A 1 57.33 -21.54 42.93
CA MET A 1 56.11 -22.39 43.03
C MET A 1 55.60 -22.67 41.62
N ARG A 2 55.40 -23.92 41.26
CA ARG A 2 55.34 -24.43 39.89
C ARG A 2 53.96 -24.22 39.23
N ALA A 3 53.91 -23.57 38.08
CA ALA A 3 52.76 -23.53 37.20
C ALA A 3 52.67 -24.82 36.37
N ARG A 4 51.51 -25.48 36.40
CA ARG A 4 51.20 -26.64 35.58
C ARG A 4 50.41 -26.19 34.35
N HIS A 5 50.98 -26.35 33.16
CA HIS A 5 50.30 -26.22 31.88
C HIS A 5 49.39 -27.42 31.61
N LEU A 6 48.09 -27.19 31.46
CA LEU A 6 47.14 -28.17 30.96
C LEU A 6 46.93 -27.93 29.44
N LYS A 7 47.41 -28.84 28.60
CA LYS A 7 47.16 -28.86 27.16
C LYS A 7 45.87 -29.65 26.91
N ILE A 8 44.85 -28.97 26.45
CA ILE A 8 43.64 -29.62 25.95
C ILE A 8 43.80 -29.71 24.43
N ALA A 9 43.87 -30.93 23.92
CA ALA A 9 43.83 -31.24 22.51
C ALA A 9 42.38 -31.30 22.06
N LEU A 10 41.95 -30.36 21.20
CA LEU A 10 40.62 -30.35 20.59
C LEU A 10 40.70 -31.06 19.22
N ALA A 11 40.10 -32.24 19.16
CA ALA A 11 39.95 -32.98 17.91
C ALA A 11 38.76 -32.40 17.13
N LEU A 12 39.04 -31.73 16.02
CA LEU A 12 38.06 -31.31 15.03
C LEU A 12 37.62 -32.50 14.17
N ALA A 13 36.42 -33.01 14.43
CA ALA A 13 35.72 -33.89 13.50
C ALA A 13 35.04 -33.05 12.40
N LEU A 14 35.61 -33.04 11.22
CA LEU A 14 35.01 -32.49 10.02
C LEU A 14 33.88 -33.43 9.55
N SER A 15 32.66 -33.13 9.94
CA SER A 15 31.47 -33.71 9.32
C SER A 15 31.13 -32.85 8.09
N ALA A 16 31.43 -33.38 6.92
CA ALA A 16 30.98 -32.83 5.65
C ALA A 16 29.46 -33.04 5.50
N CYS A 17 28.67 -32.08 5.97
CA CYS A 17 27.27 -31.99 5.57
C CYS A 17 27.21 -31.33 4.19
N THR A 18 27.02 -32.12 3.15
CA THR A 18 26.56 -31.63 1.85
C THR A 18 25.17 -31.04 2.05
N ARG A 19 25.11 -29.72 2.24
CA ARG A 19 23.85 -28.96 2.11
C ARG A 19 23.43 -29.02 0.65
N ALA A 20 22.31 -29.68 0.37
CA ALA A 20 21.57 -29.46 -0.85
C ALA A 20 21.18 -27.97 -0.88
N SER A 21 21.59 -27.24 -1.90
CA SER A 21 21.14 -25.88 -2.14
C SER A 21 19.62 -25.91 -2.25
N PRO A 22 18.90 -25.06 -1.52
CA PRO A 22 17.47 -24.90 -1.76
C PRO A 22 17.32 -24.41 -3.20
N THR A 23 16.46 -25.09 -3.95
CA THR A 23 16.02 -24.64 -5.27
C THR A 23 15.35 -23.29 -5.03
N ALA A 24 15.84 -22.24 -5.65
CA ALA A 24 15.21 -20.92 -5.59
C ALA A 24 13.75 -21.06 -6.03
N PRO A 25 12.81 -20.41 -5.37
CA PRO A 25 11.44 -20.32 -5.85
C PRO A 25 11.47 -19.69 -7.27
N PRO A 26 10.56 -20.09 -8.17
CA PRO A 26 10.44 -19.43 -9.46
C PRO A 26 10.21 -17.93 -9.20
N ALA A 27 10.92 -17.08 -9.96
CA ALA A 27 10.74 -15.65 -9.92
C ALA A 27 9.26 -15.33 -10.16
N PRO A 28 8.67 -14.37 -9.42
CA PRO A 28 7.32 -13.92 -9.72
C PRO A 28 7.30 -13.42 -11.15
N VAL A 29 6.42 -14.00 -11.95
CA VAL A 29 6.14 -13.50 -13.30
C VAL A 29 5.41 -12.19 -13.09
N LEU A 30 6.10 -11.07 -13.28
CA LEU A 30 5.45 -9.76 -13.32
C LEU A 30 4.35 -9.82 -14.38
N PRO A 31 3.11 -9.45 -14.07
CA PRO A 31 2.07 -9.39 -15.06
C PRO A 31 2.54 -8.43 -16.16
N THR A 32 2.54 -8.89 -17.39
CA THR A 32 2.75 -8.02 -18.55
C THR A 32 1.55 -7.08 -18.56
N ILE A 33 1.74 -5.85 -18.09
CA ILE A 33 0.71 -4.81 -18.17
C ILE A 33 0.41 -4.64 -19.64
N ALA A 34 -0.82 -4.97 -20.04
CA ALA A 34 -1.27 -4.81 -21.41
C ALA A 34 -1.12 -3.33 -21.77
N SER A 35 -0.54 -3.08 -22.95
CA SER A 35 -0.49 -1.71 -23.49
C SER A 35 -1.90 -1.10 -23.45
N PRO A 36 -2.07 0.18 -23.11
CA PRO A 36 -3.38 0.83 -23.00
C PRO A 36 -4.28 0.64 -24.22
N ASP A 37 -3.70 0.37 -25.39
CA ASP A 37 -4.44 0.06 -26.63
C ASP A 37 -5.04 -1.38 -26.66
N GLN A 38 -4.80 -2.22 -25.66
CA GLN A 38 -5.33 -3.58 -25.57
C GLN A 38 -6.34 -3.77 -24.44
N ILE A 39 -6.75 -2.73 -23.76
CA ILE A 39 -7.91 -2.77 -22.88
C ILE A 39 -9.12 -2.88 -23.80
N SER A 40 -9.35 -4.09 -24.29
CA SER A 40 -10.66 -4.45 -24.83
C SER A 40 -11.63 -4.26 -23.68
N ALA A 41 -12.56 -3.30 -23.83
CA ALA A 41 -13.60 -3.10 -22.84
C ALA A 41 -14.13 -4.47 -22.44
N SER A 42 -13.89 -4.84 -21.18
CA SER A 42 -14.45 -6.08 -20.64
C SER A 42 -15.94 -6.04 -20.92
N PRO A 43 -16.56 -7.08 -21.48
CA PRO A 43 -17.99 -7.04 -21.64
C PRO A 43 -18.57 -6.79 -20.25
N PHE A 44 -19.41 -5.73 -20.13
CA PHE A 44 -20.10 -5.43 -18.89
C PHE A 44 -20.58 -6.75 -18.27
N PRO A 45 -20.38 -6.99 -16.97
CA PRO A 45 -20.90 -8.17 -16.32
C PRO A 45 -22.38 -8.28 -16.65
N ALA A 46 -22.85 -9.50 -16.92
CA ALA A 46 -24.24 -9.71 -17.23
C ALA A 46 -25.07 -9.20 -16.06
N THR A 47 -25.93 -8.20 -16.30
CA THR A 47 -26.84 -7.66 -15.29
C THR A 47 -27.56 -8.83 -14.62
N ARG A 48 -27.36 -9.01 -13.32
CA ARG A 48 -28.04 -10.09 -12.57
C ARG A 48 -29.54 -9.79 -12.57
N THR A 49 -30.34 -10.83 -12.60
CA THR A 49 -31.78 -10.67 -12.44
C THR A 49 -32.06 -10.46 -10.97
N PRO A 50 -32.71 -9.33 -10.58
CA PRO A 50 -33.08 -9.11 -9.20
C PRO A 50 -33.87 -10.30 -8.64
N PRO A 51 -33.64 -10.72 -7.39
CA PRO A 51 -34.49 -11.69 -6.72
C PRO A 51 -35.93 -11.15 -6.60
N PRO A 52 -36.93 -11.98 -6.41
CA PRO A 52 -38.28 -11.52 -6.14
C PRO A 52 -38.32 -10.76 -4.79
N PRO A 53 -39.14 -9.68 -4.67
CA PRO A 53 -39.27 -8.95 -3.43
C PRO A 53 -39.56 -9.86 -2.24
N ALA A 54 -38.89 -9.67 -1.12
CA ALA A 54 -39.13 -10.41 0.10
C ALA A 54 -40.47 -10.03 0.73
N ASP A 55 -41.17 -11.01 1.31
CA ASP A 55 -42.43 -10.79 2.04
C ASP A 55 -42.06 -10.49 3.51
N CYS A 56 -41.79 -9.22 3.82
CA CYS A 56 -41.33 -8.77 5.13
C CYS A 56 -42.47 -8.49 6.11
N PRO A 57 -42.19 -8.44 7.43
CA PRO A 57 -43.20 -8.10 8.44
C PRO A 57 -43.86 -6.74 8.19
N GLU A 58 -45.19 -6.69 8.36
CA GLU A 58 -45.92 -5.42 8.29
C GLU A 58 -45.41 -4.45 9.37
N THR A 59 -45.15 -3.18 8.99
CA THR A 59 -44.59 -2.20 9.92
C THR A 59 -45.64 -1.70 10.91
N ASP A 60 -45.30 -1.67 12.21
CA ASP A 60 -46.09 -1.09 13.29
C ASP A 60 -45.35 0.13 13.90
N PRO A 61 -45.77 1.36 13.53
CA PRO A 61 -45.14 2.59 14.09
C PRO A 61 -45.23 2.74 15.60
N SER A 62 -46.14 2.01 16.26
CA SER A 62 -46.30 2.12 17.73
C SER A 62 -45.13 1.50 18.50
N LEU A 63 -44.36 0.60 17.86
CA LEU A 63 -43.23 -0.10 18.47
C LEU A 63 -42.01 0.80 18.70
N GLN A 64 -41.87 1.91 17.98
CA GLN A 64 -40.69 2.79 18.08
C GLN A 64 -40.40 3.28 19.51
N ALA A 65 -41.46 3.70 20.25
CA ALA A 65 -41.29 4.17 21.62
C ALA A 65 -40.90 3.06 22.60
N ASP A 66 -41.33 1.84 22.32
CA ASP A 66 -40.97 0.66 23.10
C ASP A 66 -39.53 0.25 22.85
N PHE A 67 -39.09 0.30 21.61
CA PHE A 67 -37.71 0.00 21.24
C PHE A 67 -36.73 1.03 21.87
N GLN A 68 -37.01 2.33 21.75
CA GLN A 68 -36.21 3.37 22.39
C GLN A 68 -36.07 3.13 23.91
N ARG A 69 -37.18 2.74 24.58
CA ARG A 69 -37.14 2.41 25.99
C ARG A 69 -36.27 1.18 26.29
N LEU A 70 -36.30 0.16 25.45
CA LEU A 70 -35.46 -1.02 25.60
C LEU A 70 -33.98 -0.66 25.41
N VAL A 71 -33.65 0.11 24.39
CA VAL A 71 -32.31 0.62 24.13
C VAL A 71 -31.80 1.44 25.33
N ASP A 72 -32.62 2.35 25.87
CA ASP A 72 -32.29 3.14 27.06
C ASP A 72 -32.11 2.27 28.31
N GLN A 73 -32.82 1.15 28.41
CA GLN A 73 -32.76 0.22 29.56
C GLN A 73 -31.57 -0.71 29.53
N TYR A 74 -31.22 -1.27 28.35
CA TYR A 74 -30.09 -2.17 28.18
C TYR A 74 -28.77 -1.41 28.15
N GLY A 75 -28.79 -0.12 27.84
CA GLY A 75 -27.62 0.75 27.93
C GLY A 75 -26.67 0.57 26.75
N LEU A 76 -25.39 0.33 27.02
CA LEU A 76 -24.29 0.49 26.07
C LEU A 76 -23.96 -0.76 25.25
N GLU A 77 -24.71 -1.85 25.38
CA GLU A 77 -24.45 -3.10 24.65
C GLU A 77 -25.75 -3.64 24.02
N PRO A 78 -26.30 -2.97 22.97
CA PRO A 78 -27.36 -3.59 22.20
C PRO A 78 -26.78 -4.76 21.41
N GLU A 79 -27.31 -5.93 21.64
CA GLU A 79 -27.02 -7.12 20.84
C GLU A 79 -27.84 -7.04 19.53
N ASP A 80 -27.31 -7.60 18.43
CA ASP A 80 -28.04 -7.70 17.15
C ASP A 80 -29.39 -8.38 17.33
N GLU A 81 -29.51 -9.35 18.23
CA GLU A 81 -30.75 -10.03 18.58
C GLU A 81 -31.88 -9.05 19.02
N LEU A 82 -31.54 -7.99 19.78
CA LEU A 82 -32.53 -6.98 20.18
C LEU A 82 -33.09 -6.21 18.97
N VAL A 83 -32.23 -5.91 18.01
CA VAL A 83 -32.62 -5.24 16.77
C VAL A 83 -33.48 -6.19 15.91
N LEU A 84 -33.08 -7.44 15.79
CA LEU A 84 -33.84 -8.47 15.06
C LEU A 84 -35.21 -8.69 15.67
N ASP A 85 -35.32 -8.82 16.98
CA ASP A 85 -36.60 -8.95 17.69
C ASP A 85 -37.54 -7.77 17.41
N PHE A 86 -37.00 -6.54 17.42
CA PHE A 86 -37.76 -5.36 17.07
C PHE A 86 -38.24 -5.36 15.61
N LEU A 87 -37.35 -5.68 14.65
CA LEU A 87 -37.69 -5.72 13.24
C LEU A 87 -38.73 -6.81 12.96
N ASN A 88 -38.59 -7.99 13.56
CA ASN A 88 -39.48 -9.12 13.41
C ASN A 88 -40.85 -8.91 14.07
N ALA A 89 -40.92 -8.02 15.07
CA ALA A 89 -42.19 -7.57 15.63
C ALA A 89 -42.91 -6.55 14.73
N GLY A 90 -42.33 -6.11 13.62
CA GLY A 90 -42.87 -5.08 12.73
C GLY A 90 -42.26 -3.69 12.96
N GLY A 91 -41.12 -3.60 13.63
CA GLY A 91 -40.36 -2.36 13.77
C GLY A 91 -39.73 -1.93 12.43
N ARG A 92 -39.59 -0.62 12.24
CA ARG A 92 -38.93 -0.10 11.01
C ARG A 92 -37.44 0.00 11.19
N PRO A 93 -36.63 -0.38 10.19
CA PRO A 93 -35.18 -0.24 10.22
C PRO A 93 -34.71 1.18 10.56
N GLU A 94 -35.34 2.23 10.02
CA GLU A 94 -35.00 3.63 10.31
C GLU A 94 -35.23 3.98 11.78
N ALA A 95 -36.29 3.44 12.39
CA ALA A 95 -36.58 3.68 13.79
C ALA A 95 -35.57 2.99 14.72
N ALA A 96 -35.10 1.79 14.34
CA ALA A 96 -34.02 1.13 15.05
C ALA A 96 -32.74 1.96 14.96
N LEU A 97 -32.39 2.42 13.77
CA LEU A 97 -31.20 3.22 13.52
C LEU A 97 -31.22 4.54 14.30
N ASP A 98 -32.35 5.27 14.29
CA ASP A 98 -32.51 6.52 15.06
C ASP A 98 -32.32 6.30 16.56
N ALA A 99 -32.87 5.20 17.10
CA ALA A 99 -32.72 4.85 18.50
C ALA A 99 -31.25 4.51 18.85
N LEU A 100 -30.60 3.71 18.03
CA LEU A 100 -29.19 3.32 18.21
C LEU A 100 -28.23 4.51 18.10
N ARG A 101 -28.44 5.41 17.13
CA ARG A 101 -27.66 6.65 16.99
C ARG A 101 -27.80 7.61 18.19
N SER A 102 -28.87 7.48 18.96
CA SER A 102 -29.06 8.27 20.18
C SER A 102 -28.24 7.80 21.37
N LEU A 103 -27.62 6.61 21.28
CA LEU A 103 -26.77 6.06 22.32
C LEU A 103 -25.41 6.76 22.37
N ASP A 104 -24.92 6.98 23.57
CA ASP A 104 -23.54 7.42 23.81
C ASP A 104 -22.65 6.16 23.87
N TRP A 105 -22.22 5.70 22.68
CA TRP A 105 -21.46 4.48 22.52
C TRP A 105 -19.99 4.68 22.87
N PRO A 106 -19.35 3.85 23.68
CA PRO A 106 -17.94 4.03 24.07
C PRO A 106 -16.94 3.99 22.90
N GLY A 107 -17.27 3.30 21.81
CA GLY A 107 -16.48 3.20 20.57
C GLY A 107 -16.70 4.34 19.58
N GLY A 108 -17.56 5.33 19.92
CA GLY A 108 -17.97 6.39 19.01
C GLY A 108 -19.41 6.25 18.51
N GLN A 109 -19.74 6.88 17.39
CA GLN A 109 -21.07 6.74 16.80
C GLN A 109 -21.26 5.35 16.19
N ILE A 110 -22.42 4.74 16.44
CA ILE A 110 -22.83 3.50 15.77
C ILE A 110 -22.93 3.79 14.27
N GLN A 111 -22.13 3.09 13.49
CA GLN A 111 -22.07 3.21 12.03
C GLN A 111 -23.07 2.21 11.44
N SER A 112 -24.25 2.71 11.08
CA SER A 112 -25.29 1.84 10.50
C SER A 112 -25.95 2.53 9.33
N GLU A 113 -26.23 1.76 8.29
CA GLU A 113 -26.82 2.23 7.04
C GLU A 113 -28.00 1.33 6.64
N ILE A 114 -28.88 1.89 5.82
CA ILE A 114 -30.03 1.15 5.26
C ILE A 114 -29.99 1.32 3.76
N ALA A 115 -29.83 0.21 3.06
CA ALA A 115 -29.76 0.19 1.60
C ALA A 115 -30.21 -1.18 1.05
N ASP A 116 -30.81 -1.18 -0.13
CA ASP A 116 -31.10 -2.41 -0.87
C ASP A 116 -29.79 -2.91 -1.50
N VAL A 117 -29.04 -3.73 -0.77
CA VAL A 117 -27.74 -4.27 -1.19
C VAL A 117 -27.85 -5.69 -1.78
N THR A 118 -29.00 -6.33 -1.63
CA THR A 118 -29.31 -7.62 -2.27
C THR A 118 -30.01 -7.44 -3.62
N GLY A 119 -30.57 -6.25 -3.88
CA GLY A 119 -31.29 -5.92 -5.11
C GLY A 119 -32.69 -6.54 -5.20
N ASP A 120 -33.27 -6.97 -4.08
CA ASP A 120 -34.60 -7.57 -4.03
C ASP A 120 -35.74 -6.53 -3.88
N GLY A 121 -35.37 -5.25 -3.68
CA GLY A 121 -36.27 -4.14 -3.50
C GLY A 121 -36.68 -3.91 -2.05
N VAL A 122 -36.13 -4.67 -1.12
CA VAL A 122 -36.28 -4.46 0.33
C VAL A 122 -34.93 -4.01 0.89
N PRO A 123 -34.85 -2.83 1.56
CA PRO A 123 -33.59 -2.39 2.11
C PRO A 123 -33.12 -3.27 3.28
N GLU A 124 -31.86 -3.67 3.23
CA GLU A 124 -31.15 -4.29 4.32
C GLU A 124 -30.73 -3.22 5.35
N MET A 125 -30.54 -3.67 6.58
CA MET A 125 -29.89 -2.87 7.62
C MET A 125 -28.45 -3.38 7.85
N LEU A 126 -27.48 -2.52 7.59
CA LEU A 126 -26.08 -2.73 7.94
C LEU A 126 -25.88 -2.17 9.34
N LEU A 127 -25.74 -3.04 10.32
CA LEU A 127 -25.66 -2.67 11.73
C LEU A 127 -24.21 -2.77 12.22
N GLY A 128 -23.53 -1.62 12.35
CA GLY A 128 -22.17 -1.52 12.88
C GLY A 128 -22.20 -1.33 14.41
N LEU A 129 -21.91 -2.41 15.11
CA LEU A 129 -21.64 -2.44 16.55
C LEU A 129 -20.12 -2.68 16.76
N ASP A 130 -19.73 -3.71 17.55
CA ASP A 130 -18.35 -4.18 17.56
C ASP A 130 -18.01 -4.87 16.23
N ASP A 131 -18.97 -5.63 15.71
CA ASP A 131 -18.95 -6.23 14.37
C ASP A 131 -19.93 -5.50 13.44
N LEU A 132 -19.80 -5.73 12.12
CA LEU A 132 -20.78 -5.30 11.14
C LEU A 132 -21.71 -6.46 10.78
N TYR A 133 -22.98 -6.35 11.15
CA TYR A 133 -24.03 -7.31 10.87
C TYR A 133 -24.84 -6.89 9.64
N PHE A 134 -25.07 -7.83 8.74
CA PHE A 134 -25.93 -7.64 7.58
C PHE A 134 -27.29 -8.26 7.89
N LEU A 135 -28.28 -7.40 8.18
CA LEU A 135 -29.64 -7.83 8.53
C LEU A 135 -30.52 -7.71 7.28
N SER A 136 -30.97 -8.83 6.74
CA SER A 136 -31.87 -8.89 5.58
C SER A 136 -33.17 -9.56 5.94
N CYS A 137 -34.25 -9.17 5.26
CA CYS A 137 -35.55 -9.79 5.39
C CYS A 137 -35.71 -10.90 4.35
N GLU A 138 -35.72 -12.13 4.79
CA GLU A 138 -35.95 -13.29 3.96
C GLU A 138 -37.17 -14.13 4.47
N SER A 139 -38.04 -14.53 3.56
CA SER A 139 -39.17 -15.41 3.90
C SER A 139 -40.07 -14.90 5.03
N GLY A 140 -40.22 -13.60 5.19
CA GLY A 140 -41.11 -12.98 6.18
C GLY A 140 -40.46 -12.65 7.51
N GLU A 141 -39.18 -12.88 7.65
CA GLU A 141 -38.41 -12.57 8.88
C GLU A 141 -37.08 -11.91 8.56
N PHE A 142 -36.67 -10.95 9.42
CA PHE A 142 -35.32 -10.42 9.39
C PHE A 142 -34.35 -11.40 10.05
N ASN A 143 -33.22 -11.63 9.40
CA ASN A 143 -32.16 -12.50 9.88
C ASN A 143 -30.82 -11.85 9.65
N THR A 144 -29.82 -12.21 10.45
CA THR A 144 -28.43 -11.91 10.17
C THR A 144 -27.96 -12.86 9.05
N VAL A 145 -27.71 -12.31 7.88
CA VAL A 145 -27.26 -13.09 6.69
C VAL A 145 -25.74 -13.18 6.59
N ASP A 146 -25.03 -12.22 7.19
CA ASP A 146 -23.56 -12.24 7.26
C ASP A 146 -23.07 -11.35 8.41
N VAL A 147 -21.80 -11.58 8.83
CA VAL A 147 -21.12 -10.79 9.86
C VAL A 147 -19.67 -10.57 9.47
N VAL A 148 -19.25 -9.32 9.44
CA VAL A 148 -17.83 -8.96 9.32
C VAL A 148 -17.29 -8.63 10.70
N SER A 149 -16.55 -9.58 11.28
CA SER A 149 -15.99 -9.46 12.63
C SER A 149 -14.55 -8.98 12.60
N HIS A 150 -14.18 -8.14 13.57
CA HIS A 150 -12.80 -7.73 13.80
C HIS A 150 -12.51 -7.41 15.27
N GLU A 151 -11.31 -7.84 15.74
CA GLU A 151 -10.94 -7.74 17.18
C GLU A 151 -10.51 -6.33 17.63
N ASN A 152 -10.28 -5.37 16.70
CA ASN A 152 -9.61 -4.10 17.01
C ASN A 152 -10.53 -2.87 17.01
N GLY A 153 -11.81 -3.02 16.77
CA GLY A 153 -12.77 -1.92 16.82
C GLY A 153 -13.90 -2.04 15.80
N PRO A 154 -14.87 -1.10 15.84
CA PRO A 154 -16.06 -1.20 15.02
C PRO A 154 -15.72 -1.07 13.53
N VAL A 155 -16.33 -1.95 12.72
CA VAL A 155 -16.25 -1.88 11.27
C VAL A 155 -17.07 -0.71 10.76
N ARG A 156 -16.49 0.14 9.92
CA ARG A 156 -17.18 1.30 9.32
C ARG A 156 -17.64 0.99 7.90
N VAL A 157 -18.82 1.47 7.54
CA VAL A 157 -19.29 1.49 6.15
C VAL A 157 -18.92 2.84 5.53
N GLU A 158 -18.07 2.85 4.55
CA GLU A 158 -17.54 4.06 3.91
C GLU A 158 -18.33 4.45 2.65
N ALA A 159 -18.84 3.45 1.91
CA ALA A 159 -19.65 3.69 0.73
C ALA A 159 -20.57 2.50 0.42
N ILE A 160 -21.72 2.78 -0.19
CA ILE A 160 -22.61 1.79 -0.78
C ILE A 160 -22.98 2.30 -2.16
N GLN A 161 -22.46 1.67 -3.22
CA GLN A 161 -22.68 2.09 -4.61
C GLN A 161 -22.29 0.98 -5.59
N ASP A 162 -22.95 0.96 -6.73
CA ASP A 162 -22.63 0.05 -7.83
C ASP A 162 -21.27 0.45 -8.45
N MET A 163 -20.22 -0.23 -8.03
CA MET A 163 -18.85 0.11 -8.42
C MET A 163 -18.41 -0.60 -9.70
N ASN A 164 -18.99 -1.77 -9.98
CA ASN A 164 -18.60 -2.65 -11.08
C ASN A 164 -19.60 -2.65 -12.24
N LEU A 165 -20.68 -1.86 -12.14
CA LEU A 165 -21.76 -1.70 -13.11
C LEU A 165 -22.58 -3.00 -13.37
N ASP A 166 -22.68 -3.88 -12.38
CA ASP A 166 -23.50 -5.09 -12.50
C ASP A 166 -24.98 -4.87 -12.12
N GLY A 167 -25.30 -3.68 -11.59
CA GLY A 167 -26.63 -3.25 -11.18
C GLY A 167 -26.94 -3.49 -9.70
N PHE A 168 -25.99 -4.00 -8.91
CA PHE A 168 -26.08 -4.16 -7.46
C PHE A 168 -25.02 -3.31 -6.79
N PRO A 169 -25.32 -2.67 -5.65
CA PRO A 169 -24.32 -1.87 -4.97
C PRO A 169 -23.32 -2.74 -4.21
N GLU A 170 -22.06 -2.41 -4.31
CA GLU A 170 -21.01 -2.88 -3.43
C GLU A 170 -21.00 -2.09 -2.13
N ILE A 171 -20.54 -2.73 -1.07
CA ILE A 171 -20.39 -2.17 0.27
C ILE A 171 -18.89 -2.05 0.56
N VAL A 172 -18.40 -0.83 0.64
CA VAL A 172 -17.01 -0.56 1.03
C VAL A 172 -16.94 -0.41 2.54
N THR A 173 -16.09 -1.19 3.16
CA THR A 173 -15.88 -1.16 4.62
C THR A 173 -14.44 -0.82 4.96
N ALA A 174 -14.26 -0.12 6.08
CA ALA A 174 -12.96 0.12 6.69
C ALA A 174 -12.94 -0.52 8.09
N ILE A 175 -11.98 -1.39 8.31
CA ILE A 175 -11.80 -2.18 9.52
C ILE A 175 -10.56 -1.63 10.23
N PRO A 176 -10.69 -0.92 11.36
CA PRO A 176 -9.56 -0.33 12.04
C PRO A 176 -8.63 -1.40 12.62
N VAL A 177 -7.35 -1.26 12.30
CA VAL A 177 -6.26 -2.02 12.93
C VAL A 177 -5.21 -1.05 13.47
N VAL A 178 -4.17 -1.56 14.11
CA VAL A 178 -3.16 -0.66 14.68
C VAL A 178 -2.42 0.08 13.56
N GLY A 179 -2.65 1.39 13.47
CA GLY A 179 -1.95 2.29 12.53
C GLY A 179 -2.52 2.33 11.11
N GLU A 180 -3.59 1.60 10.81
CA GLU A 180 -4.20 1.59 9.47
C GLU A 180 -5.64 1.07 9.51
N ASP A 181 -6.34 1.18 8.39
CA ASP A 181 -7.61 0.53 8.14
C ASP A 181 -7.43 -0.57 7.09
N LEU A 182 -7.99 -1.75 7.34
CA LEU A 182 -8.16 -2.78 6.32
C LEU A 182 -9.44 -2.48 5.55
N VAL A 183 -9.32 -2.26 4.25
CA VAL A 183 -10.46 -1.92 3.39
C VAL A 183 -10.90 -3.16 2.64
N LYS A 184 -12.19 -3.48 2.74
CA LYS A 184 -12.84 -4.56 1.98
C LYS A 184 -14.01 -4.02 1.19
N VAL A 185 -14.32 -4.70 0.10
CA VAL A 185 -15.48 -4.40 -0.75
C VAL A 185 -16.32 -5.66 -0.84
N PHE A 186 -17.56 -5.61 -0.35
CA PHE A 186 -18.46 -6.74 -0.36
C PHE A 186 -19.54 -6.58 -1.42
N SER A 187 -19.87 -7.67 -2.10
CA SER A 187 -21.00 -7.75 -3.02
C SER A 187 -21.84 -8.97 -2.70
N TRP A 188 -23.15 -8.85 -2.83
CA TRP A 188 -24.11 -9.94 -2.68
C TRP A 188 -24.04 -10.88 -3.89
N ASP A 189 -23.83 -12.18 -3.67
CA ASP A 189 -23.75 -13.19 -4.76
C ASP A 189 -25.05 -13.99 -4.98
N GLY A 190 -26.07 -13.68 -4.18
CA GLY A 190 -27.35 -14.40 -4.17
C GLY A 190 -27.49 -15.41 -3.03
N ALA A 191 -26.44 -15.61 -2.23
CA ALA A 191 -26.43 -16.54 -1.10
C ALA A 191 -25.69 -15.96 0.12
N GLY A 192 -24.79 -14.99 -0.08
CA GLY A 192 -24.00 -14.35 0.97
C GLY A 192 -23.20 -13.17 0.41
N PHE A 193 -22.51 -12.45 1.29
CA PHE A 193 -21.62 -11.37 0.90
C PHE A 193 -20.22 -11.91 0.64
N ARG A 194 -19.71 -11.65 -0.56
CA ARG A 194 -18.35 -12.01 -0.96
C ARG A 194 -17.46 -10.79 -0.97
N ASN A 195 -16.31 -10.88 -0.33
CA ASN A 195 -15.27 -9.86 -0.46
C ASN A 195 -14.68 -9.89 -1.87
N LEU A 196 -14.59 -8.71 -2.50
CA LEU A 196 -14.12 -8.52 -3.87
C LEU A 196 -12.71 -7.90 -3.94
N VAL A 197 -12.06 -7.59 -2.81
CA VAL A 197 -10.71 -7.02 -2.82
C VAL A 197 -9.68 -8.12 -2.69
N TYR A 198 -8.67 -8.07 -3.54
CA TYR A 198 -7.48 -8.89 -3.41
C TYR A 198 -6.23 -8.07 -3.79
N ASP A 199 -5.30 -7.98 -2.87
CA ASP A 199 -4.02 -7.34 -3.10
C ASP A 199 -2.95 -8.40 -3.44
N GLU A 200 -2.57 -8.48 -4.71
CA GLU A 200 -1.56 -9.43 -5.17
C GLU A 200 -0.17 -9.16 -4.62
N GLN A 201 0.13 -7.93 -4.21
CA GLN A 201 1.45 -7.56 -3.68
C GLN A 201 1.67 -8.12 -2.28
N THR A 202 0.64 -8.06 -1.45
CA THR A 202 0.68 -8.58 -0.07
C THR A 202 0.14 -9.99 0.04
N GLY A 203 -0.69 -10.43 -0.91
CA GLY A 203 -1.44 -11.67 -0.86
C GLY A 203 -2.64 -11.60 0.10
N TRP A 204 -3.12 -10.41 0.43
CA TRP A 204 -4.21 -10.20 1.37
C TRP A 204 -5.55 -9.98 0.65
N ASP A 205 -6.62 -10.31 1.35
CA ASP A 205 -8.00 -10.09 0.93
C ASP A 205 -8.53 -8.71 1.39
N SER A 206 -7.67 -7.70 1.38
CA SER A 206 -7.96 -6.33 1.79
C SER A 206 -6.93 -5.37 1.22
N ALA A 207 -7.34 -4.13 0.94
CA ALA A 207 -6.44 -3.02 0.73
C ALA A 207 -6.12 -2.36 2.09
N GLN A 208 -4.96 -1.73 2.20
CA GLN A 208 -4.53 -1.03 3.42
C GLN A 208 -4.62 0.48 3.21
N ALA A 209 -5.36 1.18 4.07
CA ALA A 209 -5.49 2.63 4.07
C ALA A 209 -4.96 3.22 5.37
N LYS A 210 -3.98 4.12 5.31
CA LYS A 210 -3.40 4.78 6.49
C LYS A 210 -3.95 6.17 6.73
N GLU A 211 -4.27 6.91 5.66
CA GLU A 211 -4.69 8.31 5.75
C GLU A 211 -6.10 8.55 5.20
N GLY A 212 -6.58 7.71 4.31
CA GLY A 212 -7.87 7.95 3.69
C GLY A 212 -8.29 6.93 2.67
N LEU A 213 -9.58 7.00 2.36
CA LEU A 213 -10.25 6.12 1.44
C LEU A 213 -11.18 6.94 0.55
N ARG A 214 -11.19 6.66 -0.75
CA ARG A 214 -12.09 7.31 -1.70
C ARG A 214 -12.55 6.30 -2.74
N VAL A 215 -13.78 6.47 -3.22
CA VAL A 215 -14.33 5.66 -4.32
C VAL A 215 -14.73 6.61 -5.44
N ARG A 216 -14.17 6.44 -6.64
CA ARG A 216 -14.49 7.26 -7.80
C ARG A 216 -13.99 6.66 -9.10
N ASP A 217 -14.60 7.01 -10.21
CA ASP A 217 -14.09 6.76 -11.57
C ASP A 217 -12.91 7.68 -11.87
N VAL A 218 -11.69 7.14 -11.94
CA VAL A 218 -10.46 7.89 -12.21
C VAL A 218 -10.00 7.76 -13.66
N ASN A 219 -10.43 6.72 -14.36
CA ASN A 219 -10.02 6.43 -15.73
C ASN A 219 -11.10 6.81 -16.77
N GLY A 220 -12.32 7.13 -16.34
CA GLY A 220 -13.44 7.56 -17.18
C GLY A 220 -14.16 6.41 -17.90
N ASP A 221 -14.03 5.17 -17.44
CA ASP A 221 -14.69 4.00 -18.03
C ASP A 221 -16.07 3.70 -17.44
N GLY A 222 -16.41 4.39 -16.34
CA GLY A 222 -17.71 4.29 -15.66
C GLY A 222 -17.69 3.33 -14.47
N THR A 223 -16.73 2.43 -14.35
CA THR A 223 -16.47 1.68 -13.11
C THR A 223 -15.83 2.58 -12.07
N LEU A 224 -16.01 2.24 -10.79
CA LEU A 224 -15.44 3.06 -9.72
C LEU A 224 -14.24 2.33 -9.14
N GLU A 225 -13.11 3.02 -9.08
CA GLU A 225 -11.92 2.51 -8.43
C GLU A 225 -11.95 2.82 -6.93
N LEU A 226 -11.32 1.91 -6.17
CA LEU A 226 -11.01 2.10 -4.78
C LEU A 226 -9.63 2.75 -4.69
N LEU A 227 -9.56 3.92 -4.06
CA LEU A 227 -8.34 4.70 -3.86
C LEU A 227 -8.02 4.73 -2.38
N VAL A 228 -6.87 4.22 -2.00
CA VAL A 228 -6.40 4.21 -0.61
C VAL A 228 -5.15 5.06 -0.46
N ASP A 229 -5.23 6.04 0.43
CA ASP A 229 -4.10 6.92 0.71
C ASP A 229 -3.23 6.28 1.79
N ASN A 230 -1.97 6.07 1.44
CA ASN A 230 -0.94 5.51 2.30
C ASN A 230 0.11 6.57 2.60
N THR A 231 0.26 6.91 3.86
CA THR A 231 1.38 7.70 4.33
C THR A 231 2.27 6.77 5.14
N PRO A 232 3.58 6.72 4.87
CA PRO A 232 4.49 6.00 5.74
C PRO A 232 4.28 6.47 7.18
N PRO A 233 4.38 5.60 8.18
CA PRO A 233 4.21 6.00 9.57
C PRO A 233 5.14 7.16 9.88
N GLY A 234 4.58 8.23 10.44
CA GLY A 234 5.35 9.37 10.92
C GLY A 234 6.22 8.98 12.13
N PRO A 235 7.13 9.86 12.56
CA PRO A 235 8.06 9.57 13.66
C PRO A 235 7.40 9.15 14.98
N ARG A 236 6.12 9.48 15.16
CA ARG A 236 5.36 9.12 16.38
C ARG A 236 4.82 7.70 16.38
N GLU A 237 4.60 7.14 15.20
CA GLU A 237 3.98 5.83 15.02
C GLU A 237 5.01 4.73 14.79
N ALA A 238 6.18 5.08 14.24
CA ALA A 238 7.30 4.17 14.14
C ALA A 238 7.80 3.83 15.55
N ASN A 239 7.33 2.74 16.10
CA ASN A 239 7.76 2.26 17.40
C ASN A 239 9.28 2.11 17.44
N PHE A 240 9.96 3.09 18.05
CA PHE A 240 11.23 2.93 18.78
C PHE A 240 12.56 2.81 18.05
N ASP A 241 12.62 2.84 16.74
CA ASP A 241 13.92 2.91 16.09
C ASP A 241 14.07 4.24 15.34
N ALA A 242 14.83 5.16 15.94
CA ALA A 242 15.12 6.47 15.32
C ALA A 242 15.76 6.32 13.92
N ALA A 243 16.33 5.15 13.63
CA ALA A 243 16.86 4.80 12.32
C ALA A 243 15.78 4.68 11.24
N CYS A 244 14.51 4.53 11.65
CA CYS A 244 13.39 4.23 10.76
C CYS A 244 12.48 5.41 10.46
N TRP A 245 12.90 6.62 10.80
CA TRP A 245 12.08 7.80 10.57
C TRP A 245 12.17 8.26 9.11
N VAL A 246 11.04 8.29 8.42
CA VAL A 246 10.91 8.78 7.04
C VAL A 246 9.91 9.94 7.06
N PRO A 247 10.16 11.05 6.34
CA PRO A 247 9.14 12.07 6.15
C PRO A 247 7.87 11.46 5.55
N ALA A 248 6.72 11.96 5.96
CA ALA A 248 5.45 11.52 5.42
C ALA A 248 5.37 11.87 3.92
N HIS A 249 5.37 10.86 3.07
CA HIS A 249 5.18 10.99 1.64
C HIS A 249 3.94 10.23 1.22
N VAL A 250 2.85 10.96 0.94
CA VAL A 250 1.55 10.36 0.63
C VAL A 250 1.62 9.66 -0.72
N THR A 251 1.25 8.39 -0.72
CA THR A 251 0.97 7.62 -1.93
C THR A 251 -0.50 7.27 -1.98
N THR A 252 -1.07 7.16 -3.18
CA THR A 252 -2.43 6.71 -3.39
C THR A 252 -2.40 5.44 -4.22
N ASP A 253 -2.74 4.32 -3.60
CA ASP A 253 -2.89 3.06 -4.29
C ASP A 253 -4.29 2.97 -4.90
N THR A 254 -4.36 2.53 -6.15
CA THR A 254 -5.59 2.38 -6.91
C THR A 254 -5.87 0.90 -7.09
N PHE A 255 -7.07 0.47 -6.69
CA PHE A 255 -7.58 -0.85 -6.98
C PHE A 255 -8.73 -0.71 -7.98
N ALA A 256 -8.59 -1.35 -9.13
CA ALA A 256 -9.57 -1.33 -10.22
C ALA A 256 -10.24 -2.68 -10.39
N TRP A 257 -11.46 -2.65 -10.90
CA TRP A 257 -12.23 -3.86 -11.24
C TRP A 257 -11.62 -4.59 -12.43
N ASP A 258 -11.21 -5.85 -12.26
CA ASP A 258 -10.63 -6.67 -13.33
C ASP A 258 -11.67 -7.55 -14.07
N GLY A 259 -12.94 -7.50 -13.64
CA GLY A 259 -14.04 -8.33 -14.12
C GLY A 259 -14.48 -9.39 -13.11
N GLU A 260 -13.72 -9.60 -12.03
CA GLU A 260 -14.02 -10.57 -10.98
C GLU A 260 -13.79 -9.99 -9.57
N GLN A 261 -12.79 -9.14 -9.42
CA GLN A 261 -12.38 -8.55 -8.14
C GLN A 261 -11.68 -7.19 -8.34
N PHE A 262 -11.54 -6.42 -7.26
CA PHE A 262 -10.74 -5.20 -7.24
C PHE A 262 -9.29 -5.59 -6.95
N THR A 263 -8.41 -5.36 -7.92
CA THR A 263 -6.98 -5.65 -7.82
C THR A 263 -6.15 -4.39 -7.92
N PHE A 264 -4.96 -4.41 -7.34
CA PHE A 264 -4.03 -3.29 -7.47
C PHE A 264 -3.75 -2.99 -8.95
N SER A 265 -4.01 -1.75 -9.36
CA SER A 265 -3.85 -1.31 -10.75
C SER A 265 -2.77 -0.23 -10.92
N GLY A 266 -2.37 0.42 -9.85
CA GLY A 266 -1.33 1.45 -9.90
C GLY A 266 -1.23 2.24 -8.61
N GLN A 267 -0.18 3.06 -8.55
CA GLN A 267 0.11 3.94 -7.43
C GLN A 267 0.43 5.33 -7.95
N ASP A 268 -0.17 6.35 -7.36
CA ASP A 268 0.16 7.75 -7.58
C ASP A 268 0.90 8.32 -6.37
N PHE A 269 1.70 9.35 -6.61
CA PHE A 269 2.58 9.96 -5.62
C PHE A 269 2.25 11.44 -5.45
N ALA A 270 2.18 11.92 -4.22
CA ALA A 270 2.18 13.35 -3.93
C ALA A 270 3.41 14.03 -4.56
N PRO A 271 3.40 15.35 -4.77
CA PRO A 271 4.62 16.05 -5.17
C PRO A 271 5.73 15.81 -4.14
N PRO A 272 6.93 15.36 -4.54
CA PRO A 272 8.02 15.10 -3.62
C PRO A 272 8.51 16.40 -2.98
N ALA A 273 8.76 16.39 -1.69
CA ALA A 273 9.42 17.44 -0.97
C ALA A 273 10.95 17.21 -0.92
N TYR A 274 11.33 15.94 -0.82
CA TYR A 274 12.74 15.54 -0.73
C TYR A 274 13.22 14.88 -2.02
N ARG A 275 14.51 15.00 -2.27
CA ARG A 275 15.16 14.47 -3.48
C ARG A 275 15.13 12.95 -3.55
N PHE A 276 15.26 12.27 -2.40
CA PHE A 276 15.17 10.81 -2.35
C PHE A 276 13.74 10.32 -2.65
N GLU A 277 12.68 11.06 -2.25
CA GLU A 277 11.29 10.73 -2.58
C GLU A 277 11.11 10.71 -4.10
N ALA A 278 11.61 11.75 -4.79
CA ALA A 278 11.55 11.79 -6.25
C ALA A 278 12.30 10.60 -6.91
N ALA A 279 13.41 10.13 -6.31
CA ALA A 279 14.14 8.97 -6.81
C ALA A 279 13.32 7.68 -6.64
N ARG A 280 12.72 7.48 -5.47
CA ARG A 280 11.86 6.32 -5.16
C ARG A 280 10.59 6.29 -5.99
N ASP A 281 9.92 7.43 -6.14
CA ASP A 281 8.77 7.57 -7.04
C ASP A 281 9.16 7.15 -8.47
N GLY A 282 10.34 7.58 -8.93
CA GLY A 282 10.86 7.21 -10.24
C GLY A 282 11.04 5.70 -10.38
N ASP A 283 11.54 5.02 -9.35
CA ASP A 283 11.71 3.57 -9.34
C ASP A 283 10.36 2.84 -9.38
N ALA A 284 9.42 3.25 -8.54
CA ALA A 284 8.09 2.66 -8.48
C ALA A 284 7.31 2.86 -9.79
N LEU A 285 7.37 4.06 -10.38
CA LEU A 285 6.77 4.34 -11.69
C LEU A 285 7.40 3.51 -12.81
N ALA A 286 8.70 3.32 -12.78
CA ALA A 286 9.40 2.48 -13.77
C ALA A 286 8.97 1.02 -13.67
N LEU A 287 8.80 0.48 -12.46
CA LEU A 287 8.30 -0.87 -12.22
C LEU A 287 6.85 -1.04 -12.69
N GLN A 288 6.04 0.03 -12.63
CA GLN A 288 4.67 0.05 -13.17
C GLN A 288 4.63 0.23 -14.70
N GLY A 289 5.76 0.34 -15.38
CA GLY A 289 5.82 0.61 -16.83
C GLY A 289 5.49 2.06 -17.23
N ARG A 290 5.33 2.96 -16.27
CA ARG A 290 5.04 4.41 -16.47
C ARG A 290 6.33 5.17 -16.76
N TYR A 291 7.04 4.78 -17.81
CA TYR A 291 8.42 5.19 -18.10
C TYR A 291 8.61 6.69 -18.30
N GLU A 292 7.66 7.39 -18.91
CA GLU A 292 7.76 8.85 -19.11
C GLU A 292 7.62 9.62 -17.79
N GLU A 293 6.77 9.14 -16.88
CA GLU A 293 6.61 9.73 -15.56
C GLU A 293 7.84 9.43 -14.69
N ALA A 294 8.34 8.19 -14.71
CA ALA A 294 9.59 7.81 -14.07
C ALA A 294 10.76 8.71 -14.53
N ARG A 295 10.85 8.93 -15.84
CA ARG A 295 11.82 9.85 -16.43
C ARG A 295 11.67 11.26 -15.88
N GLY A 296 10.44 11.74 -15.74
CA GLY A 296 10.15 13.05 -15.15
C GLY A 296 10.67 13.15 -13.71
N ARG A 297 10.45 12.13 -12.89
CA ARG A 297 10.93 12.07 -11.51
C ARG A 297 12.47 12.04 -11.42
N TYR A 298 13.15 11.21 -12.20
CA TYR A 298 14.62 11.20 -12.22
C TYR A 298 15.21 12.54 -12.69
N LEU A 299 14.56 13.21 -13.64
CA LEU A 299 14.99 14.56 -14.05
C LEU A 299 14.77 15.60 -12.93
N GLN A 300 13.73 15.47 -12.11
CA GLN A 300 13.55 16.29 -10.91
C GLN A 300 14.71 16.07 -9.93
N VAL A 301 15.08 14.81 -9.65
CA VAL A 301 16.24 14.49 -8.80
C VAL A 301 17.49 15.25 -9.22
N ILE A 302 17.74 15.34 -10.51
CA ILE A 302 18.96 15.96 -11.05
C ILE A 302 18.87 17.49 -11.06
N ASN A 303 17.73 18.06 -11.46
CA ASN A 303 17.64 19.45 -11.88
C ASN A 303 16.82 20.33 -10.94
N ASP A 304 15.97 19.78 -10.10
CA ASP A 304 15.09 20.56 -9.24
C ASP A 304 15.82 21.05 -7.98
N GLU A 305 16.06 22.36 -7.94
CA GLU A 305 16.73 23.02 -6.80
C GLU A 305 15.78 23.24 -5.60
N SER A 306 14.47 23.03 -5.78
CA SER A 306 13.49 23.21 -4.70
C SER A 306 13.32 21.95 -3.85
N LEU A 307 13.85 20.80 -4.29
CA LEU A 307 13.83 19.59 -3.50
C LEU A 307 14.87 19.64 -2.38
N ASP A 308 14.40 19.45 -1.16
CA ASP A 308 15.27 19.40 0.02
C ASP A 308 16.12 18.12 0.04
N GLY A 309 17.24 18.17 0.76
CA GLY A 309 18.03 16.99 1.10
C GLY A 309 17.50 16.37 2.40
N TRP A 310 17.61 15.05 2.48
CA TRP A 310 17.29 14.26 3.66
C TRP A 310 18.55 13.58 4.17
N SER A 311 19.40 14.35 4.83
CA SER A 311 20.64 13.84 5.41
C SER A 311 20.42 13.27 6.82
N ASP A 312 21.39 12.49 7.31
CA ASP A 312 21.41 12.04 8.71
C ASP A 312 21.30 13.20 9.69
N ASP A 313 22.00 14.33 9.41
CA ASP A 313 21.91 15.52 10.24
C ASP A 313 20.51 16.13 10.28
N MET A 314 19.80 16.12 9.14
CA MET A 314 18.42 16.59 9.07
C MET A 314 17.48 15.64 9.83
N ARG A 315 17.68 14.33 9.69
CA ARG A 315 16.93 13.32 10.44
C ARG A 315 17.13 13.52 11.94
N ASP A 316 18.37 13.63 12.40
CA ASP A 316 18.70 13.81 13.81
C ASP A 316 18.13 15.13 14.34
N TYR A 317 18.22 16.21 13.57
CA TYR A 317 17.57 17.48 13.91
C TYR A 317 16.06 17.34 14.10
N LEU A 318 15.37 16.66 13.20
CA LEU A 318 13.92 16.52 13.29
C LEU A 318 13.50 15.63 14.47
N LEU A 319 14.27 14.59 14.77
CA LEU A 319 14.07 13.77 15.97
C LEU A 319 14.30 14.56 17.25
N GLU A 320 15.34 15.39 17.29
CA GLU A 320 15.69 16.22 18.46
C GLU A 320 14.71 17.38 18.65
N THR A 321 14.21 18.01 17.57
CA THR A 321 13.23 19.11 17.65
C THR A 321 11.90 18.68 18.22
N GLU A 322 11.53 17.43 18.12
CA GLU A 322 10.34 16.90 18.80
C GLU A 322 10.48 16.97 20.32
N PHE A 323 11.70 16.89 20.82
CA PHE A 323 12.02 17.05 22.25
C PHE A 323 12.49 18.46 22.61
N GLY A 324 12.69 19.33 21.61
CA GLY A 324 13.08 20.74 21.80
C GLY A 324 14.51 20.99 22.22
N LEU A 325 15.33 19.97 22.35
CA LEU A 325 16.71 20.04 22.81
C LEU A 325 17.61 19.16 21.93
N ASP A 326 18.83 19.60 21.72
CA ASP A 326 19.86 18.77 21.09
C ASP A 326 20.39 17.67 22.04
N THR A 327 21.25 16.79 21.53
CA THR A 327 21.91 15.72 22.30
C THR A 327 22.68 16.18 23.52
N TYR A 328 23.01 17.48 23.58
CA TYR A 328 23.71 18.13 24.71
C TYR A 328 22.76 18.91 25.63
N GLY A 329 21.45 18.92 25.33
CA GLY A 329 20.44 19.62 26.13
C GLY A 329 20.30 21.10 25.82
N PHE A 330 20.79 21.58 24.66
CA PHE A 330 20.63 22.96 24.22
C PHE A 330 19.41 23.10 23.31
N PRO A 331 18.70 24.27 23.38
CA PRO A 331 17.60 24.52 22.46
C PRO A 331 18.07 24.55 21.00
N ILE A 332 17.38 23.78 20.13
CA ILE A 332 17.67 23.79 18.71
C ILE A 332 17.12 25.09 18.11
N THR A 333 17.99 25.85 17.45
CA THR A 333 17.67 27.20 16.95
C THR A 333 17.54 27.30 15.44
N SER A 334 18.08 26.35 14.72
CA SER A 334 18.00 26.29 13.25
C SER A 334 18.27 24.86 12.75
N PRO A 335 17.63 24.42 11.67
CA PRO A 335 17.95 23.14 11.06
C PRO A 335 19.38 23.11 10.53
N PRO A 336 20.05 21.95 10.51
CA PRO A 336 21.32 21.77 9.84
C PRO A 336 21.17 21.97 8.33
N GLU A 337 22.28 22.28 7.66
CA GLU A 337 22.31 22.25 6.20
C GLU A 337 22.39 20.81 5.72
N PRO A 338 21.60 20.40 4.70
CA PRO A 338 21.68 19.08 4.10
C PRO A 338 23.09 18.79 3.56
N LEU A 339 23.54 17.55 3.67
CA LEU A 339 24.86 17.14 3.17
C LEU A 339 24.91 17.26 1.65
N PRO A 340 25.92 17.96 1.08
CA PRO A 340 26.05 18.10 -0.37
C PRO A 340 26.20 16.76 -1.10
N GLU A 341 26.76 15.77 -0.45
CA GLU A 341 26.96 14.41 -0.97
C GLU A 341 25.66 13.71 -1.31
N GLU A 342 24.58 13.93 -0.54
CA GLU A 342 23.26 13.34 -0.85
C GLU A 342 22.79 13.73 -2.24
N ARG A 343 22.86 15.02 -2.59
CA ARG A 343 22.49 15.50 -3.92
C ARG A 343 23.34 14.89 -5.01
N VAL A 344 24.63 14.73 -4.77
CA VAL A 344 25.57 14.14 -5.72
C VAL A 344 25.24 12.66 -5.94
N ASN A 345 25.03 11.93 -4.84
CA ASN A 345 24.72 10.51 -4.86
C ASN A 345 23.40 10.24 -5.61
N LEU A 346 22.33 10.94 -5.25
CA LEU A 346 21.02 10.79 -5.90
C LEU A 346 21.04 11.23 -7.36
N SER A 347 21.83 12.26 -7.73
CA SER A 347 21.98 12.67 -9.12
C SER A 347 22.72 11.63 -9.97
N ALA A 348 23.75 11.01 -9.41
CA ALA A 348 24.47 9.92 -10.09
C ALA A 348 23.56 8.69 -10.27
N TYR A 349 22.83 8.32 -9.21
CA TYR A 349 21.81 7.28 -9.25
C TYR A 349 20.76 7.53 -10.33
N ALA A 350 20.09 8.70 -10.29
CA ALA A 350 19.06 9.05 -11.26
C ALA A 350 19.57 9.08 -12.70
N THR A 351 20.83 9.49 -12.92
CA THR A 351 21.47 9.44 -14.25
C THR A 351 21.65 8.00 -14.73
N TYR A 352 22.04 7.09 -13.85
CA TYR A 352 22.11 5.66 -14.16
C TYR A 352 20.72 5.09 -14.49
N ARG A 353 19.70 5.41 -13.67
CA ARG A 353 18.31 4.98 -13.92
C ARG A 353 17.78 5.51 -15.25
N LEU A 354 18.06 6.77 -15.61
CA LEU A 354 17.70 7.33 -16.92
C LEU A 354 18.36 6.59 -18.08
N MET A 355 19.59 6.12 -17.91
CA MET A 355 20.27 5.30 -18.93
C MET A 355 19.55 3.96 -19.12
N VAL A 356 19.25 3.24 -18.04
CA VAL A 356 18.53 1.97 -18.09
C VAL A 356 17.13 2.14 -18.68
N LEU A 357 16.41 3.17 -18.21
CA LEU A 357 15.07 3.51 -18.68
C LEU A 357 15.05 3.85 -20.19
N GLY A 358 16.08 4.56 -20.66
CA GLY A 358 16.24 4.83 -22.11
C GLY A 358 16.39 3.55 -22.93
N VAL A 359 17.11 2.55 -22.41
CA VAL A 359 17.20 1.24 -23.07
C VAL A 359 15.85 0.53 -23.06
N LEU A 360 15.13 0.51 -21.93
CA LEU A 360 13.79 -0.07 -21.81
C LEU A 360 12.81 0.52 -22.81
N ASN A 361 12.83 1.84 -22.95
CA ASN A 361 11.89 2.58 -23.80
C ASN A 361 12.36 2.67 -25.28
N GLY A 362 13.49 2.07 -25.62
CA GLY A 362 14.03 2.09 -26.96
C GLY A 362 14.72 3.42 -27.38
N ASP A 363 14.88 4.37 -26.45
CA ASP A 363 15.63 5.61 -26.64
C ASP A 363 17.14 5.38 -26.44
N LEU A 364 17.75 4.66 -27.37
CA LEU A 364 19.16 4.29 -27.27
C LEU A 364 20.12 5.49 -27.37
N GLU A 365 19.72 6.57 -28.05
CA GLU A 365 20.55 7.78 -28.11
C GLU A 365 20.52 8.51 -26.77
N GLY A 366 19.35 8.67 -26.16
CA GLY A 366 19.22 9.22 -24.80
C GLY A 366 19.97 8.38 -23.76
N ALA A 367 19.83 7.06 -23.81
CA ALA A 367 20.57 6.15 -22.95
C ALA A 367 22.09 6.31 -23.08
N LYS A 368 22.58 6.41 -24.31
CA LYS A 368 24.00 6.65 -24.58
C LYS A 368 24.49 8.00 -24.05
N ASP A 369 23.68 9.04 -24.17
CA ASP A 369 24.02 10.36 -23.62
C ASP A 369 24.16 10.31 -22.11
N GLN A 370 23.26 9.59 -21.40
CA GLN A 370 23.35 9.38 -19.95
C GLN A 370 24.60 8.55 -19.59
N PHE A 371 24.86 7.47 -20.31
CA PHE A 371 26.10 6.69 -20.16
C PHE A 371 27.34 7.58 -20.28
N GLN A 372 27.43 8.40 -21.33
CA GLN A 372 28.55 9.30 -21.53
C GLN A 372 28.63 10.38 -20.44
N SER A 373 27.49 10.81 -19.89
CA SER A 373 27.46 11.75 -18.78
C SER A 373 28.10 11.15 -17.55
N LEU A 374 27.73 9.91 -17.19
CA LEU A 374 28.36 9.16 -16.07
C LEU A 374 29.88 9.01 -16.29
N GLN A 375 30.30 8.60 -17.50
CA GLN A 375 31.72 8.43 -17.80
C GLN A 375 32.53 9.72 -17.70
N ARG A 376 31.96 10.86 -18.15
CA ARG A 376 32.67 12.16 -18.05
C ARG A 376 32.83 12.66 -16.61
N ARG A 377 31.92 12.26 -15.70
CA ARG A 377 31.90 12.68 -14.30
C ARG A 377 32.53 11.67 -13.35
N ALA A 378 33.04 10.56 -13.87
CA ALA A 378 33.61 9.47 -13.04
C ALA A 378 34.74 9.92 -12.09
N ASP A 379 35.44 11.00 -12.40
CA ASP A 379 36.52 11.54 -11.58
C ASP A 379 36.05 12.70 -10.65
N ASP A 380 34.77 13.12 -10.75
CA ASP A 380 34.28 14.26 -9.99
C ASP A 380 34.04 13.92 -8.52
N ASP A 381 33.54 12.71 -8.24
CA ASP A 381 33.12 12.27 -6.90
C ASP A 381 33.02 10.73 -6.82
N THR A 382 33.02 10.18 -5.60
CA THR A 382 32.90 8.73 -5.35
C THR A 382 31.65 8.15 -5.97
N ALA A 383 30.48 8.79 -5.80
CA ALA A 383 29.22 8.32 -6.36
C ALA A 383 29.25 8.25 -7.90
N TRP A 384 29.76 9.30 -8.56
CA TRP A 384 29.90 9.28 -10.01
C TRP A 384 30.85 8.20 -10.49
N HIS A 385 31.92 7.92 -9.74
CA HIS A 385 32.85 6.83 -10.03
C HIS A 385 32.13 5.46 -9.97
N LEU A 386 31.39 5.23 -8.89
CA LEU A 386 30.66 3.97 -8.69
C LEU A 386 29.61 3.75 -9.76
N PHE A 387 28.73 4.74 -10.00
CA PHE A 387 27.70 4.62 -11.04
C PHE A 387 28.26 4.57 -12.47
N SER A 388 29.41 5.21 -12.73
CA SER A 388 30.12 5.06 -14.00
C SER A 388 30.61 3.62 -14.23
N GLY A 389 31.17 2.98 -13.18
CA GLY A 389 31.57 1.57 -13.22
C GLY A 389 30.38 0.64 -13.47
N LEU A 390 29.31 0.84 -12.72
CA LEU A 390 28.07 0.08 -12.87
C LEU A 390 27.45 0.23 -14.27
N ALA A 391 27.35 1.47 -14.75
CA ALA A 391 26.84 1.76 -16.08
C ALA A 391 27.70 1.12 -17.19
N ASN A 392 29.01 1.02 -16.98
CA ASN A 392 29.90 0.37 -17.92
C ASN A 392 29.62 -1.14 -18.05
N GLU A 393 29.40 -1.84 -16.91
CA GLU A 393 29.06 -3.26 -16.91
C GLU A 393 27.73 -3.51 -17.63
N PHE A 394 26.71 -2.71 -17.32
CA PHE A 394 25.41 -2.79 -17.97
C PHE A 394 25.53 -2.50 -19.48
N TRP A 395 26.16 -1.37 -19.86
CA TRP A 395 26.17 -0.89 -21.23
C TRP A 395 26.95 -1.81 -22.16
N LEU A 396 28.12 -2.31 -21.73
CA LEU A 396 28.92 -3.24 -22.52
C LEU A 396 28.18 -4.55 -22.76
N GLU A 397 27.53 -5.09 -21.76
CA GLU A 397 26.74 -6.31 -21.90
C GLU A 397 25.52 -6.08 -22.81
N TYR A 398 24.83 -4.97 -22.67
CA TYR A 398 23.70 -4.63 -23.54
C TYR A 398 24.15 -4.49 -25.02
N GLN A 399 25.29 -3.85 -25.27
CA GLN A 399 25.83 -3.74 -26.63
C GLN A 399 26.19 -5.10 -27.22
N ALA A 400 26.61 -6.07 -26.42
CA ALA A 400 26.99 -7.40 -26.87
C ALA A 400 25.78 -8.31 -27.09
N SER A 401 24.82 -8.28 -26.19
CA SER A 401 23.65 -9.19 -26.16
C SER A 401 22.40 -8.62 -26.83
N HIS A 402 22.25 -7.31 -26.86
CA HIS A 402 21.00 -6.60 -27.19
C HIS A 402 19.80 -7.06 -26.34
N ASP A 403 20.08 -7.56 -25.15
CA ASP A 403 19.10 -8.08 -24.19
C ASP A 403 19.24 -7.37 -22.85
N ILE A 404 18.15 -6.77 -22.37
CA ILE A 404 18.17 -5.98 -21.16
C ILE A 404 18.30 -6.85 -19.90
N GLY A 405 17.63 -8.02 -19.87
CA GLY A 405 17.71 -8.94 -18.73
C GLY A 405 19.15 -9.43 -18.54
N THR A 406 19.85 -9.78 -19.63
CA THR A 406 21.28 -10.14 -19.58
C THR A 406 22.14 -8.99 -19.07
N ALA A 407 21.88 -7.76 -19.51
CA ALA A 407 22.61 -6.58 -19.06
C ALA A 407 22.33 -6.26 -17.58
N CYS A 408 21.06 -6.39 -17.13
CA CYS A 408 20.67 -6.24 -15.74
C CYS A 408 21.33 -7.30 -14.84
N SER A 409 21.31 -8.57 -15.26
CA SER A 409 21.97 -9.66 -14.54
C SER A 409 23.48 -9.42 -14.40
N ARG A 410 24.12 -8.84 -15.43
CA ARG A 410 25.53 -8.47 -15.38
C ARG A 410 25.80 -7.34 -14.37
N ALA A 411 24.97 -6.30 -14.37
CA ALA A 411 25.05 -5.19 -13.42
C ALA A 411 24.86 -5.67 -11.97
N ALA A 412 23.85 -6.53 -11.74
CA ALA A 412 23.60 -7.13 -10.43
C ALA A 412 24.78 -7.98 -9.95
N ALA A 413 25.33 -8.84 -10.80
CA ALA A 413 26.49 -9.65 -10.46
C ALA A 413 27.74 -8.81 -10.15
N PHE A 414 27.89 -7.66 -10.79
CA PHE A 414 28.97 -6.73 -10.48
C PHE A 414 28.84 -6.18 -9.05
N VAL A 415 27.64 -5.77 -8.65
CA VAL A 415 27.34 -5.28 -7.30
C VAL A 415 27.50 -6.39 -6.26
N ASP A 416 27.00 -7.60 -6.52
CA ASP A 416 27.17 -8.78 -5.65
C ASP A 416 28.63 -9.13 -5.37
N SER A 417 29.51 -8.89 -6.34
CA SER A 417 30.94 -9.14 -6.19
C SER A 417 31.65 -8.16 -5.24
N SER A 418 30.98 -7.06 -4.89
CA SER A 418 31.53 -5.99 -4.05
C SER A 418 30.43 -5.39 -3.15
N PRO A 419 30.16 -5.97 -1.96
CA PRO A 419 29.09 -5.51 -1.05
C PRO A 419 29.15 -4.01 -0.71
N VAL A 420 30.33 -3.42 -0.68
CA VAL A 420 30.52 -1.97 -0.47
C VAL A 420 29.78 -1.14 -1.53
N TYR A 421 29.65 -1.67 -2.76
CA TYR A 421 28.87 -1.00 -3.81
C TYR A 421 27.42 -0.88 -3.48
N LEU A 422 26.82 -1.88 -2.86
CA LEU A 422 25.41 -1.88 -2.52
C LEU A 422 25.10 -0.79 -1.47
N GLU A 423 25.90 -0.72 -0.41
CA GLU A 423 25.77 0.30 0.62
C GLU A 423 25.93 1.71 0.05
N GLU A 424 26.99 1.94 -0.71
CA GLU A 424 27.30 3.25 -1.29
C GLU A 424 26.29 3.70 -2.36
N VAL A 425 25.79 2.75 -3.16
CA VAL A 425 24.87 3.03 -4.27
C VAL A 425 23.48 3.39 -3.75
N PHE A 426 22.99 2.66 -2.75
CA PHE A 426 21.64 2.85 -2.22
C PHE A 426 21.58 3.71 -0.97
N TRP A 427 22.71 4.05 -0.38
CA TRP A 427 22.76 4.83 0.86
C TRP A 427 21.81 6.04 0.84
N ALA A 428 21.78 6.82 -0.23
CA ALA A 428 20.95 8.01 -0.32
C ALA A 428 19.46 7.69 -0.64
N VAL A 429 19.17 6.53 -1.22
CA VAL A 429 17.80 6.09 -1.54
C VAL A 429 17.17 5.39 -0.35
N ASP A 430 17.98 4.66 0.44
CA ASP A 430 17.55 3.89 1.59
C ASP A 430 17.45 4.71 2.88
N GLN A 431 17.86 5.96 2.85
CA GLN A 431 17.80 6.81 4.03
C GLN A 431 16.38 6.87 4.61
N GLY A 432 16.26 6.46 5.86
CA GLY A 432 15.04 6.54 6.61
C GLY A 432 14.01 5.41 6.35
N THR A 433 14.37 4.34 5.65
CA THR A 433 13.49 3.18 5.50
C THR A 433 14.01 1.99 6.29
N CYS A 434 13.18 1.43 7.18
CA CYS A 434 13.53 0.29 8.00
C CYS A 434 13.41 -1.04 7.29
N ASP A 435 12.62 -1.10 6.23
CA ASP A 435 12.18 -2.35 5.62
C ASP A 435 12.77 -2.64 4.25
N VAL A 436 13.57 -1.72 3.70
CA VAL A 436 14.09 -1.89 2.35
C VAL A 436 15.60 -2.06 2.38
N SER A 437 16.04 -3.28 2.62
CA SER A 437 17.39 -3.66 2.22
C SER A 437 17.38 -3.92 0.71
N HIS A 438 17.85 -2.97 -0.07
CA HIS A 438 18.10 -3.20 -1.48
C HIS A 438 19.07 -4.38 -1.66
N VAL A 439 18.75 -5.23 -2.61
CA VAL A 439 19.62 -6.32 -3.02
C VAL A 439 20.17 -6.04 -4.42
N ALA A 440 21.20 -6.76 -4.82
CA ALA A 440 21.88 -6.49 -6.09
C ALA A 440 20.95 -6.46 -7.32
N ARG A 441 19.85 -7.25 -7.32
CA ARG A 441 18.85 -7.22 -8.41
C ARG A 441 18.13 -5.87 -8.54
N ASP A 442 18.01 -5.11 -7.44
CA ASP A 442 17.26 -3.84 -7.44
C ASP A 442 18.00 -2.74 -8.19
N ILE A 443 19.28 -2.97 -8.52
CA ILE A 443 20.07 -2.11 -9.42
C ILE A 443 19.41 -2.01 -10.80
N CYS A 444 18.80 -3.11 -11.24
CA CYS A 444 18.19 -3.21 -12.55
C CYS A 444 17.04 -4.25 -12.48
N PRO A 445 15.88 -3.89 -11.91
CA PRO A 445 14.81 -4.85 -11.60
C PRO A 445 13.98 -5.26 -12.83
N PHE A 446 14.47 -5.01 -14.04
CA PHE A 446 13.76 -5.20 -15.30
C PHE A 446 14.27 -6.46 -16.00
N GLU A 447 13.81 -7.61 -15.59
CA GLU A 447 14.15 -8.91 -16.20
C GLU A 447 13.06 -9.41 -17.18
#